data_254561f861a928947792d498b4cb21a5
#
_entry.id   254561f861a928947792d498b4cb21a5
#
_cell.length_a   1.000
_cell.length_b   1.000
_cell.length_c   1.000
_cell.angle_alpha   90.00
_cell.angle_beta   90.00
_cell.angle_gamma   90.00
#
_symmetry.space_group_name_H-M   'P 1'
#
loop_
_entity.id
_entity.type
_entity.pdbx_description
1 polymer ?
#
loop_
_entity_poly.entity_id
_entity_poly.type
_entity_poly.pdbx_seq_one_letter_code
_entity_poly.pdbx_strand_id
1 'polypeptide(L)'
;TETGTAWVPDTLAKLDSFHYRMKHSKYGSESIFGGQAVAQMSLTPTEYFNRQCYIGASFLRPAEVDAVQVVGPDRIMWGSDYPHIEGSFPHTREHLRLTFAQMSVQDTTKMLTTNAARVYRFDLDALAPLAEKHCPTKEFVATPIDYAEIPERAKGCPGMNPLNQLQEVA
;
A
#
# COMPACT_ATOMS: atom_id res chain seq x y z
N THR A 1 -3.84 -5.23 5.86
CA THR A 1 -2.45 -5.66 6.06
C THR A 1 -2.27 -7.05 5.48
N GLU A 2 -1.06 -7.46 5.14
CA GLU A 2 -0.65 -8.81 4.69
C GLU A 2 -1.21 -9.29 3.33
N THR A 3 -2.17 -8.62 2.76
CA THR A 3 -2.75 -8.95 1.44
C THR A 3 -2.27 -8.02 0.32
N GLY A 4 -1.27 -7.18 0.61
CA GLY A 4 -0.78 -6.19 -0.35
C GLY A 4 -1.82 -5.12 -0.72
N THR A 5 -1.64 -4.49 -1.86
CA THR A 5 -2.48 -3.37 -2.33
C THR A 5 -3.25 -3.68 -3.62
N ALA A 6 -2.91 -4.75 -4.33
CA ALA A 6 -3.45 -5.07 -5.66
C ALA A 6 -4.97 -5.28 -5.68
N TRP A 7 -5.56 -5.75 -4.57
CA TRP A 7 -7.00 -6.00 -4.44
C TRP A 7 -7.85 -4.72 -4.36
N VAL A 8 -7.26 -3.58 -3.99
CA VAL A 8 -7.99 -2.35 -3.63
C VAL A 8 -8.71 -1.72 -4.82
N PRO A 9 -8.08 -1.51 -5.99
CA PRO A 9 -8.73 -0.89 -7.13
C PRO A 9 -10.00 -1.62 -7.56
N ASP A 10 -9.92 -2.94 -7.70
CA ASP A 10 -11.06 -3.77 -8.10
C ASP A 10 -12.19 -3.76 -7.05
N THR A 11 -11.82 -3.82 -5.77
CA THR A 11 -12.80 -3.74 -4.68
C THR A 11 -13.53 -2.40 -4.66
N LEU A 12 -12.81 -1.30 -4.81
CA LEU A 12 -13.43 0.03 -4.85
C LEU A 12 -14.36 0.18 -6.07
N ALA A 13 -13.92 -0.28 -7.25
CA ALA A 13 -14.76 -0.26 -8.44
C ALA A 13 -16.06 -1.08 -8.27
N LYS A 14 -15.98 -2.24 -7.63
CA LYS A 14 -17.16 -3.06 -7.30
C LYS A 14 -18.08 -2.35 -6.31
N LEU A 15 -17.52 -1.76 -5.26
CA LEU A 15 -18.31 -1.01 -4.27
C LEU A 15 -18.99 0.21 -4.89
N ASP A 16 -18.30 0.97 -5.74
CA ASP A 16 -18.89 2.12 -6.45
C ASP A 16 -20.02 1.68 -7.39
N SER A 17 -19.83 0.56 -8.10
CA SER A 17 -20.86 -0.03 -8.95
C SER A 17 -22.10 -0.45 -8.14
N PHE A 18 -21.88 -1.08 -6.98
CA PHE A 18 -22.99 -1.43 -6.06
C PHE A 18 -23.72 -0.19 -5.55
N HIS A 19 -22.96 0.81 -5.09
CA HIS A 19 -23.50 2.07 -4.62
C HIS A 19 -24.36 2.75 -5.70
N TYR A 20 -23.85 2.80 -6.94
CA TYR A 20 -24.59 3.37 -8.07
C TYR A 20 -25.91 2.63 -8.31
N ARG A 21 -25.88 1.28 -8.36
CA ARG A 21 -27.11 0.49 -8.57
C ARG A 21 -28.13 0.68 -7.45
N MET A 22 -27.70 0.66 -6.19
CA MET A 22 -28.58 0.89 -5.05
C MET A 22 -29.22 2.27 -5.07
N LYS A 23 -28.48 3.28 -5.51
CA LYS A 23 -28.94 4.67 -5.53
C LYS A 23 -29.92 4.95 -6.68
N HIS A 24 -29.75 4.29 -7.82
CA HIS A 24 -30.48 4.62 -9.05
C HIS A 24 -31.48 3.54 -9.49
N SER A 25 -31.37 2.32 -8.98
CA SER A 25 -32.34 1.28 -9.29
C SER A 25 -33.61 1.44 -8.46
N LYS A 26 -34.77 1.51 -9.14
CA LYS A 26 -36.09 1.54 -8.48
C LYS A 26 -36.60 0.14 -8.15
N TYR A 27 -36.13 -0.87 -8.84
CA TYR A 27 -36.63 -2.24 -8.78
C TYR A 27 -35.46 -3.21 -8.77
N GLY A 28 -35.15 -3.79 -7.64
CA GLY A 28 -34.08 -4.79 -7.51
C GLY A 28 -33.83 -5.11 -6.06
N SER A 29 -33.36 -6.32 -5.79
CA SER A 29 -33.01 -6.76 -4.43
C SER A 29 -32.04 -5.82 -3.74
N GLU A 30 -31.06 -5.33 -4.49
CA GLU A 30 -30.04 -4.40 -3.98
C GLU A 30 -30.65 -3.10 -3.46
N SER A 31 -31.60 -2.52 -4.21
CA SER A 31 -32.32 -1.30 -3.81
C SER A 31 -33.22 -1.52 -2.58
N ILE A 32 -33.86 -2.70 -2.50
CA ILE A 32 -34.74 -3.05 -1.38
C ILE A 32 -33.95 -3.18 -0.07
N PHE A 33 -32.78 -3.82 -0.13
CA PHE A 33 -31.96 -4.08 1.07
C PHE A 33 -31.01 -2.95 1.45
N GLY A 34 -30.56 -2.14 0.50
CA GLY A 34 -29.50 -1.14 0.73
C GLY A 34 -29.87 0.30 0.38
N GLY A 35 -30.94 0.53 -0.35
CA GLY A 35 -31.27 1.86 -0.90
C GLY A 35 -31.43 2.96 0.13
N GLN A 36 -32.02 2.67 1.30
CA GLN A 36 -32.15 3.67 2.38
C GLN A 36 -30.80 4.07 2.97
N ALA A 37 -29.89 3.12 3.18
CA ALA A 37 -28.57 3.40 3.72
C ALA A 37 -27.75 4.21 2.72
N VAL A 38 -27.78 3.82 1.45
CA VAL A 38 -27.06 4.51 0.37
C VAL A 38 -27.62 5.91 0.11
N ALA A 39 -28.92 6.14 0.26
CA ALA A 39 -29.53 7.47 0.13
C ALA A 39 -28.99 8.50 1.13
N GLN A 40 -28.49 8.04 2.27
CA GLN A 40 -27.88 8.89 3.30
C GLN A 40 -26.38 9.17 3.05
N MET A 41 -25.75 8.44 2.12
CA MET A 41 -24.35 8.63 1.78
C MET A 41 -24.18 9.87 0.90
N SER A 42 -23.32 10.79 1.33
CA SER A 42 -22.98 12.00 0.59
C SER A 42 -21.86 11.80 -0.43
N LEU A 43 -21.08 10.73 -0.30
CA LEU A 43 -19.93 10.39 -1.13
C LEU A 43 -20.05 8.96 -1.66
N THR A 44 -19.36 8.68 -2.75
CA THR A 44 -19.17 7.29 -3.21
C THR A 44 -18.22 6.52 -2.28
N PRO A 45 -18.22 5.17 -2.31
CA PRO A 45 -17.26 4.37 -1.57
C PRO A 45 -15.79 4.77 -1.81
N THR A 46 -15.41 4.99 -3.06
CA THR A 46 -14.05 5.45 -3.40
C THR A 46 -13.74 6.83 -2.79
N GLU A 47 -14.69 7.76 -2.81
CA GLU A 47 -14.50 9.07 -2.17
C GLU A 47 -14.37 8.96 -0.65
N TYR A 48 -15.17 8.09 0.00
CA TYR A 48 -15.00 7.80 1.43
C TYR A 48 -13.64 7.18 1.73
N PHE A 49 -13.21 6.20 0.92
CA PHE A 49 -11.90 5.59 1.06
C PHE A 49 -10.79 6.65 0.98
N ASN A 50 -10.81 7.48 -0.06
CA ASN A 50 -9.82 8.52 -0.26
C ASN A 50 -9.82 9.59 0.85
N ARG A 51 -10.95 9.78 1.50
CA ARG A 51 -11.05 10.74 2.60
C ARG A 51 -10.45 10.24 3.91
N GLN A 52 -10.65 8.96 4.25
CA GLN A 52 -10.44 8.50 5.62
C GLN A 52 -9.80 7.13 5.79
N CYS A 53 -9.53 6.39 4.71
CA CYS A 53 -8.90 5.07 4.80
C CYS A 53 -7.42 5.13 4.46
N TYR A 54 -6.65 4.27 5.11
CA TYR A 54 -5.25 4.02 4.83
C TYR A 54 -4.99 2.52 4.77
N ILE A 55 -4.03 2.14 3.96
CA ILE A 55 -3.60 0.75 3.81
C ILE A 55 -2.22 0.61 4.45
N GLY A 56 -2.09 -0.31 5.39
CA GLY A 56 -0.80 -0.80 5.84
C GLY A 56 -0.34 -1.89 4.87
N ALA A 57 0.64 -1.57 4.05
CA ALA A 57 1.20 -2.48 3.06
C ALA A 57 2.47 -3.11 3.62
N SER A 58 2.33 -4.28 4.27
CA SER A 58 3.48 -5.07 4.71
C SER A 58 4.22 -5.59 3.48
N PHE A 59 5.53 -5.45 3.49
CA PHE A 59 6.46 -5.90 2.43
C PHE A 59 5.92 -5.73 1.01
N LEU A 60 5.44 -4.51 0.68
CA LEU A 60 4.94 -4.15 -0.65
C LEU A 60 5.88 -4.65 -1.76
N ARG A 61 5.33 -5.41 -2.70
CA ARG A 61 6.10 -6.01 -3.80
C ARG A 61 6.31 -5.02 -4.96
N PRO A 62 7.40 -5.15 -5.73
CA PRO A 62 7.62 -4.33 -6.92
C PRO A 62 6.45 -4.36 -7.91
N ALA A 63 5.82 -5.52 -8.09
CA ALA A 63 4.66 -5.66 -8.98
C ALA A 63 3.40 -4.90 -8.52
N GLU A 64 3.33 -4.51 -7.25
CA GLU A 64 2.20 -3.76 -6.71
C GLU A 64 2.35 -2.25 -6.89
N VAL A 65 3.49 -1.77 -7.39
CA VAL A 65 3.75 -0.34 -7.61
C VAL A 65 2.72 0.26 -8.57
N ASP A 66 2.28 -0.47 -9.59
CA ASP A 66 1.23 0.00 -10.51
C ASP A 66 -0.12 0.15 -9.80
N ALA A 67 -0.47 -0.78 -8.90
CA ALA A 67 -1.67 -0.66 -8.07
C ALA A 67 -1.60 0.54 -7.11
N VAL A 68 -0.40 0.87 -6.62
CA VAL A 68 -0.16 2.07 -5.81
C VAL A 68 -0.53 3.34 -6.57
N GLN A 69 -0.27 3.41 -7.87
CA GLN A 69 -0.64 4.57 -8.68
C GLN A 69 -2.16 4.76 -8.77
N VAL A 70 -2.93 3.69 -8.79
CA VAL A 70 -4.40 3.73 -8.82
C VAL A 70 -4.98 4.11 -7.46
N VAL A 71 -4.46 3.53 -6.38
CA VAL A 71 -4.90 3.81 -4.99
C VAL A 71 -4.48 5.22 -4.55
N GLY A 72 -3.32 5.65 -5.02
CA GLY A 72 -2.65 6.88 -4.62
C GLY A 72 -1.66 6.66 -3.46
N PRO A 73 -0.43 7.15 -3.61
CA PRO A 73 0.62 7.00 -2.60
C PRO A 73 0.27 7.67 -1.26
N ASP A 74 -0.66 8.62 -1.26
CA ASP A 74 -1.13 9.33 -0.05
C ASP A 74 -1.95 8.43 0.91
N ARG A 75 -2.33 7.23 0.49
CA ARG A 75 -3.18 6.31 1.26
C ARG A 75 -2.47 5.03 1.68
N ILE A 76 -1.20 4.90 1.36
CA ILE A 76 -0.42 3.69 1.64
C ILE A 76 0.66 4.01 2.66
N MET A 77 0.80 3.12 3.64
CA MET A 77 1.87 3.13 4.62
C MET A 77 2.62 1.80 4.52
N TRP A 78 3.88 1.88 4.15
CA TRP A 78 4.73 0.70 4.08
C TRP A 78 5.11 0.19 5.46
N GLY A 79 5.21 -1.12 5.62
CA GLY A 79 5.70 -1.77 6.83
C GLY A 79 6.66 -2.91 6.52
N SER A 80 7.66 -3.10 7.37
CA SER A 80 8.63 -4.19 7.26
C SER A 80 8.11 -5.54 7.75
N ASP A 81 6.99 -5.52 8.48
CA ASP A 81 6.42 -6.66 9.19
C ASP A 81 7.35 -7.27 10.25
N TYR A 82 8.29 -6.48 10.76
CA TYR A 82 9.18 -6.91 11.83
C TYR A 82 8.42 -7.12 13.16
N PRO A 83 8.68 -8.21 13.90
CA PRO A 83 9.72 -9.24 13.73
C PRO A 83 9.20 -10.53 13.06
N HIS A 84 8.14 -10.45 12.27
CA HIS A 84 7.54 -11.61 11.62
C HIS A 84 8.53 -12.30 10.65
N ILE A 85 8.45 -13.62 10.54
CA ILE A 85 9.40 -14.42 9.75
C ILE A 85 9.33 -14.10 8.24
N GLU A 86 8.17 -13.68 7.76
CA GLU A 86 7.94 -13.28 6.36
C GLU A 86 8.34 -11.83 6.09
N GLY A 87 8.68 -11.08 7.14
CA GLY A 87 9.05 -9.69 7.06
C GLY A 87 10.34 -9.44 6.28
N SER A 88 10.59 -8.19 5.93
CA SER A 88 11.76 -7.79 5.14
C SER A 88 13.09 -7.83 5.93
N PHE A 89 13.05 -7.95 7.26
CA PHE A 89 14.26 -8.02 8.08
C PHE A 89 15.00 -9.36 7.92
N PRO A 90 16.34 -9.38 7.85
CA PRO A 90 17.28 -8.26 8.01
C PRO A 90 17.62 -7.50 6.71
N HIS A 91 16.95 -7.80 5.60
CA HIS A 91 17.24 -7.30 4.25
C HIS A 91 16.29 -6.16 3.84
N THR A 92 15.80 -5.39 4.82
CA THR A 92 14.87 -4.28 4.58
C THR A 92 15.43 -3.23 3.62
N ARG A 93 16.75 -2.99 3.65
CA ARG A 93 17.37 -2.00 2.76
C ARG A 93 17.33 -2.41 1.30
N GLU A 94 17.59 -3.67 1.02
CA GLU A 94 17.50 -4.26 -0.32
C GLU A 94 16.06 -4.26 -0.81
N HIS A 95 15.12 -4.62 0.06
CA HIS A 95 13.69 -4.59 -0.25
C HIS A 95 13.22 -3.18 -0.63
N LEU A 96 13.62 -2.16 0.11
CA LEU A 96 13.27 -0.78 -0.21
C LEU A 96 13.79 -0.34 -1.58
N ARG A 97 15.03 -0.67 -1.94
CA ARG A 97 15.61 -0.39 -3.25
C ARG A 97 14.86 -1.13 -4.36
N LEU A 98 14.58 -2.41 -4.16
CA LEU A 98 13.87 -3.24 -5.14
C LEU A 98 12.47 -2.68 -5.44
N THR A 99 11.76 -2.23 -4.42
CA THR A 99 10.37 -1.77 -4.55
C THR A 99 10.26 -0.32 -4.99
N PHE A 100 11.07 0.57 -4.42
CA PHE A 100 10.84 2.02 -4.53
C PHE A 100 11.78 2.75 -5.48
N ALA A 101 12.85 2.12 -6.00
CA ALA A 101 13.83 2.81 -6.83
C ALA A 101 13.24 3.44 -8.11
N GLN A 102 12.14 2.91 -8.63
CA GLN A 102 11.46 3.42 -9.81
C GLN A 102 10.37 4.46 -9.48
N MET A 103 10.08 4.69 -8.21
CA MET A 103 9.08 5.66 -7.76
C MET A 103 9.69 7.04 -7.57
N SER A 104 8.85 8.08 -7.64
CA SER A 104 9.30 9.42 -7.30
C SER A 104 9.73 9.49 -5.83
N VAL A 105 10.76 10.29 -5.54
CA VAL A 105 11.21 10.51 -4.16
C VAL A 105 10.08 11.06 -3.28
N GLN A 106 9.19 11.86 -3.87
CA GLN A 106 8.04 12.43 -3.16
C GLN A 106 7.07 11.33 -2.72
N ASP A 107 6.68 10.43 -3.61
CA ASP A 107 5.72 9.37 -3.31
C ASP A 107 6.32 8.33 -2.36
N THR A 108 7.59 7.97 -2.58
CA THR A 108 8.35 7.13 -1.63
C THR A 108 8.36 7.74 -0.23
N THR A 109 8.62 9.05 -0.11
CA THR A 109 8.61 9.73 1.19
C THR A 109 7.23 9.69 1.86
N LYS A 110 6.15 9.84 1.08
CA LYS A 110 4.79 9.69 1.61
C LYS A 110 4.58 8.32 2.22
N MET A 111 4.87 7.28 1.47
CA MET A 111 4.60 5.89 1.85
C MET A 111 5.48 5.40 2.99
N LEU A 112 6.75 5.80 3.01
CA LEU A 112 7.71 5.35 4.04
C LEU A 112 7.68 6.21 5.31
N THR A 113 7.14 7.43 5.26
CA THR A 113 7.31 8.38 6.38
C THR A 113 6.06 9.20 6.66
N THR A 114 5.67 10.10 5.74
CA THR A 114 4.75 11.18 6.09
C THR A 114 3.31 10.72 6.31
N ASN A 115 2.87 9.65 5.65
CA ASN A 115 1.53 9.10 5.88
C ASN A 115 1.40 8.52 7.29
N ALA A 116 2.37 7.70 7.72
CA ALA A 116 2.38 7.14 9.06
C ALA A 116 2.49 8.26 10.13
N ALA A 117 3.38 9.23 9.90
CA ALA A 117 3.52 10.36 10.80
C ALA A 117 2.20 11.15 10.97
N ARG A 118 1.48 11.38 9.88
CA ARG A 118 0.19 12.07 9.90
C ARG A 118 -0.89 11.26 10.65
N VAL A 119 -0.97 9.95 10.37
CA VAL A 119 -2.01 9.08 10.95
C VAL A 119 -1.78 8.85 12.43
N TYR A 120 -0.54 8.54 12.81
CA TYR A 120 -0.18 8.19 14.18
C TYR A 120 0.37 9.37 14.98
N ARG A 121 0.46 10.56 14.37
CA ARG A 121 0.96 11.80 14.98
C ARG A 121 2.39 11.66 15.50
N PHE A 122 3.27 11.00 14.73
CA PHE A 122 4.68 10.94 15.07
C PHE A 122 5.33 12.31 14.90
N ASP A 123 6.13 12.68 15.90
CA ASP A 123 6.96 13.90 15.86
C ASP A 123 8.22 13.60 15.01
N LEU A 124 8.20 14.04 13.76
CA LEU A 124 9.30 13.81 12.83
C LEU A 124 10.57 14.57 13.22
N ASP A 125 10.46 15.72 13.87
CA ASP A 125 11.63 16.48 14.32
C ASP A 125 12.33 15.77 15.47
N ALA A 126 11.57 15.22 16.41
CA ALA A 126 12.11 14.37 17.48
C ALA A 126 12.73 13.06 16.96
N LEU A 127 12.21 12.52 15.87
CA LEU A 127 12.73 11.29 15.26
C LEU A 127 13.90 11.50 14.30
N ALA A 128 14.13 12.74 13.82
CA ALA A 128 15.14 13.04 12.83
C ALA A 128 16.56 12.53 13.19
N PRO A 129 17.08 12.73 14.44
CA PRO A 129 18.41 12.24 14.80
C PRO A 129 18.54 10.71 14.76
N LEU A 130 17.45 9.98 15.06
CA LEU A 130 17.42 8.52 14.97
C LEU A 130 17.36 8.06 13.51
N ALA A 131 16.59 8.74 12.70
CA ALA A 131 16.49 8.46 11.26
C ALA A 131 17.84 8.69 10.57
N GLU A 132 18.51 9.80 10.85
CA GLU A 132 19.85 10.09 10.31
C GLU A 132 20.86 9.00 10.65
N LYS A 133 20.80 8.46 11.85
CA LYS A 133 21.72 7.44 12.32
C LYS A 133 21.44 6.03 11.78
N HIS A 134 20.18 5.68 11.59
CA HIS A 134 19.76 4.28 11.38
C HIS A 134 19.06 4.02 10.04
N CYS A 135 18.37 5.00 9.48
CA CYS A 135 17.59 4.81 8.25
C CYS A 135 18.46 4.97 6.99
N PRO A 136 18.09 4.32 5.88
CA PRO A 136 18.68 4.61 4.58
C PRO A 136 18.32 6.02 4.12
N THR A 137 19.21 6.65 3.37
CA THR A 137 18.93 7.95 2.74
C THR A 137 17.96 7.78 1.56
N LYS A 138 17.35 8.89 1.13
CA LYS A 138 16.47 8.89 -0.06
C LYS A 138 17.20 8.47 -1.32
N GLU A 139 18.44 8.92 -1.47
CA GLU A 139 19.31 8.58 -2.60
C GLU A 139 19.64 7.09 -2.61
N PHE A 140 19.88 6.51 -1.44
CA PHE A 140 20.10 5.07 -1.32
C PHE A 140 18.87 4.28 -1.78
N VAL A 141 17.66 4.65 -1.33
CA VAL A 141 16.41 3.97 -1.71
C VAL A 141 16.12 4.14 -3.20
N ALA A 142 16.43 5.30 -3.78
CA ALA A 142 16.26 5.58 -5.20
C ALA A 142 17.30 4.90 -6.11
N THR A 143 18.30 4.22 -5.53
CA THR A 143 19.31 3.48 -6.30
C THR A 143 18.80 2.07 -6.60
N PRO A 144 18.54 1.70 -7.87
CA PRO A 144 18.09 0.36 -8.22
C PRO A 144 19.05 -0.74 -7.74
N ILE A 145 18.50 -1.92 -7.50
CA ILE A 145 19.26 -3.14 -7.19
C ILE A 145 18.86 -4.21 -8.20
N ASP A 146 19.84 -4.94 -8.72
CA ASP A 146 19.56 -6.13 -9.53
C ASP A 146 19.11 -7.25 -8.61
N TYR A 147 18.12 -8.02 -9.07
CA TYR A 147 17.65 -9.19 -8.31
C TYR A 147 18.77 -10.20 -8.05
N ALA A 148 19.75 -10.29 -8.94
CA ALA A 148 20.94 -11.13 -8.76
C ALA A 148 21.84 -10.70 -7.58
N GLU A 149 21.79 -9.42 -7.22
CA GLU A 149 22.54 -8.87 -6.07
C GLU A 149 21.86 -9.12 -4.72
N ILE A 150 20.59 -9.52 -4.74
CA ILE A 150 19.82 -9.78 -3.53
C ILE A 150 20.35 -11.05 -2.87
N PRO A 151 20.70 -11.00 -1.57
CA PRO A 151 21.16 -12.18 -0.84
C PRO A 151 20.14 -13.33 -0.93
N GLU A 152 20.62 -14.56 -1.13
CA GLU A 152 19.75 -15.74 -1.29
C GLU A 152 18.76 -15.91 -0.14
N ARG A 153 19.19 -15.59 1.08
CA ARG A 153 18.32 -15.63 2.27
C ARG A 153 17.17 -14.63 2.21
N ALA A 154 17.36 -13.49 1.55
CA ALA A 154 16.35 -12.45 1.38
C ALA A 154 15.25 -12.86 0.38
N LYS A 155 15.57 -13.74 -0.56
CA LYS A 155 14.63 -14.23 -1.57
C LYS A 155 13.49 -15.07 -0.99
N GLY A 156 13.62 -15.51 0.27
CA GLY A 156 12.53 -16.13 1.02
C GLY A 156 11.45 -15.14 1.49
N CYS A 157 11.74 -13.84 1.53
CA CYS A 157 10.74 -12.83 1.85
C CYS A 157 9.76 -12.66 0.66
N PRO A 158 8.42 -12.77 0.88
CA PRO A 158 7.43 -12.62 -0.18
C PRO A 158 7.57 -11.30 -0.96
N GLY A 159 7.92 -10.22 -0.29
CA GLY A 159 8.15 -8.92 -0.91
C GLY A 159 9.35 -8.85 -1.85
N MET A 160 10.29 -9.78 -1.76
CA MET A 160 11.50 -9.83 -2.58
C MET A 160 11.46 -10.89 -3.68
N ASN A 161 10.47 -11.78 -3.66
CA ASN A 161 10.39 -12.87 -4.62
C ASN A 161 9.60 -12.45 -5.87
N PRO A 162 10.24 -12.28 -7.04
CA PRO A 162 9.54 -11.91 -8.26
C PRO A 162 8.59 -12.99 -8.76
N LEU A 163 8.82 -14.26 -8.40
CA LEU A 163 7.94 -15.37 -8.82
C LEU A 163 6.61 -15.38 -8.08
N ASN A 164 6.53 -14.77 -6.90
CA ASN A 164 5.25 -14.57 -6.19
C ASN A 164 4.38 -13.47 -6.82
N GLN A 165 4.82 -12.89 -7.93
CA GLN A 165 4.08 -11.83 -8.60
C GLN A 165 2.87 -12.33 -9.40
N LEU A 166 2.78 -13.62 -9.70
CA LEU A 166 1.80 -14.15 -10.67
C LEU A 166 1.09 -15.43 -10.22
N GLN A 167 1.41 -15.99 -9.07
CA GLN A 167 0.66 -17.11 -8.52
C GLN A 167 -0.45 -16.61 -7.60
N GLU A 168 -1.29 -15.77 -8.10
CA GLU A 168 -2.64 -15.65 -7.60
C GLU A 168 -3.45 -16.74 -8.28
N VAL A 169 -3.65 -17.79 -7.50
CA VAL A 169 -4.84 -18.63 -7.46
C VAL A 169 -5.62 -18.71 -8.79
N ALA A 170 -5.33 -19.73 -9.54
CA ALA A 170 -6.34 -20.33 -10.40
C ALA A 170 -7.37 -21.03 -9.52
#